data_6011397fce003e32516b45dd36fab04e
#
_entry.id   6011397fce003e32516b45dd36fab04e
#
_cell.length_a   1.000
_cell.length_b   1.000
_cell.length_c   1.000
_cell.angle_alpha   90.00
_cell.angle_beta   90.00
_cell.angle_gamma   90.00
#
_symmetry.space_group_name_H-M   'P 1'
#
loop_
_entity.id
_entity.type
_entity.pdbx_description
1 polymer ?
#
loop_
_entity_poly.entity_id
_entity_poly.type
_entity_poly.pdbx_seq_one_letter_code
_entity_poly.pdbx_strand_id
1 'polypeptide(L)'
;MNIPHFKEKRHFIRHPICYPLEFEHAPKKIVERTRTLNVSKGGLLFLSKYSLKRGEAIILKMPMQNKMFRVNARVMHVTKDTENPKLYDIGVAFYRYSDAFKVKLIEQLYLIDEYRILRSLQLGQEISMEKASEEWIKRYSRRFARLYW
;
A
#
# COMPACT_ATOMS: atom_id res chain seq x y z
N MET A 1 25.25 18.16 1.89
CA MET A 1 25.06 16.83 2.45
C MET A 1 25.05 15.82 1.31
N ASN A 2 26.06 14.95 1.28
CA ASN A 2 26.15 13.95 0.23
C ASN A 2 25.16 12.83 0.54
N ILE A 3 24.07 12.81 -0.20
CA ILE A 3 23.18 11.66 -0.19
C ILE A 3 23.90 10.55 -0.96
N PRO A 4 24.14 9.39 -0.35
CA PRO A 4 24.77 8.31 -1.09
C PRO A 4 23.90 7.96 -2.30
N HIS A 5 24.51 7.98 -3.47
CA HIS A 5 23.86 7.58 -4.69
C HIS A 5 23.68 6.07 -4.67
N PHE A 6 22.58 5.62 -4.09
CA PHE A 6 22.16 4.25 -4.31
C PHE A 6 21.65 4.14 -5.72
N LYS A 7 22.33 3.35 -6.53
CA LYS A 7 21.80 2.99 -7.83
C LYS A 7 20.52 2.18 -7.56
N GLU A 8 19.37 2.81 -7.81
CA GLU A 8 18.09 2.18 -7.60
C GLU A 8 17.94 1.01 -8.58
N LYS A 9 17.89 -0.21 -8.04
CA LYS A 9 17.71 -1.45 -8.84
C LYS A 9 16.25 -1.77 -9.11
N ARG A 10 15.34 -1.00 -8.54
CA ARG A 10 13.91 -1.23 -8.70
C ARG A 10 13.43 -0.67 -10.01
N HIS A 11 12.57 -1.42 -10.69
CA HIS A 11 11.90 -0.97 -11.90
C HIS A 11 10.78 0.04 -11.62
N PHE A 12 10.30 0.10 -10.39
CA PHE A 12 9.15 0.93 -9.99
C PHE A 12 9.49 1.79 -8.78
N ILE A 13 9.02 3.04 -8.81
CA ILE A 13 9.17 3.95 -7.68
C ILE A 13 8.29 3.46 -6.53
N ARG A 14 8.85 3.44 -5.33
CA ARG A 14 8.13 3.08 -4.10
C ARG A 14 7.79 4.32 -3.30
N HIS A 15 6.57 4.37 -2.79
CA HIS A 15 6.09 5.49 -1.99
C HIS A 15 5.69 5.01 -0.60
N PRO A 16 6.09 5.74 0.47
CA PRO A 16 5.69 5.40 1.82
C PRO A 16 4.18 5.68 1.99
N ILE A 17 3.40 4.64 2.05
CA ILE A 17 1.96 4.70 2.30
C ILE A 17 1.63 3.67 3.36
N CYS A 18 1.06 4.15 4.47
CA CYS A 18 0.59 3.30 5.54
C CYS A 18 -0.89 2.99 5.30
N TYR A 19 -1.16 1.89 4.61
CA TYR A 19 -2.51 1.42 4.31
C TYR A 19 -2.80 0.14 5.08
N PRO A 20 -3.99 0.02 5.71
CA PRO A 20 -4.34 -1.21 6.41
C PRO A 20 -4.49 -2.37 5.44
N LEU A 21 -3.95 -3.51 5.78
CA LEU A 21 -4.12 -4.73 5.02
C LEU A 21 -4.15 -5.94 5.93
N GLU A 22 -4.73 -7.01 5.43
CA GLU A 22 -4.67 -8.33 6.02
C GLU A 22 -4.00 -9.24 5.01
N PHE A 23 -3.07 -10.09 5.45
CA PHE A 23 -2.55 -11.11 4.57
C PHE A 23 -2.89 -12.50 5.10
N GLU A 24 -3.01 -13.43 4.18
CA GLU A 24 -3.32 -14.81 4.45
C GLU A 24 -2.29 -15.71 3.78
N HIS A 25 -1.71 -16.61 4.58
CA HIS A 25 -0.80 -17.63 4.09
C HIS A 25 -1.40 -18.99 4.44
N ALA A 26 -2.05 -19.61 3.46
CA ALA A 26 -2.83 -20.82 3.65
C ALA A 26 -2.02 -22.02 4.17
N PRO A 27 -0.80 -22.32 3.66
CA PRO A 27 -0.03 -23.47 4.12
C PRO A 27 0.26 -23.47 5.62
N LYS A 28 0.54 -22.29 6.19
CA LYS A 28 0.82 -22.15 7.63
C LYS A 28 -0.39 -21.70 8.43
N LYS A 29 -1.55 -21.55 7.79
CA LYS A 29 -2.78 -21.07 8.41
C LYS A 29 -2.60 -19.72 9.12
N ILE A 30 -1.77 -18.84 8.54
CA ILE A 30 -1.51 -17.51 9.07
C ILE A 30 -2.52 -16.55 8.47
N VAL A 31 -3.15 -15.75 9.35
CA VAL A 31 -3.96 -14.59 8.96
C VAL A 31 -3.53 -13.46 9.88
N GLU A 32 -3.02 -12.38 9.32
CA GLU A 32 -2.52 -11.26 10.10
C GLU A 32 -3.04 -9.93 9.54
N ARG A 33 -3.55 -9.08 10.44
CA ARG A 33 -3.85 -7.68 10.13
C ARG A 33 -2.60 -6.86 10.34
N THR A 34 -2.25 -6.08 9.34
CA THR A 34 -1.04 -5.27 9.36
C THR A 34 -1.25 -4.01 8.53
N ARG A 35 -0.18 -3.42 8.05
CA ARG A 35 -0.22 -2.20 7.24
C ARG A 35 0.92 -2.23 6.23
N THR A 36 0.73 -1.51 5.13
CA THR A 36 1.80 -1.28 4.18
C THR A 36 2.84 -0.31 4.74
N LEU A 37 4.08 -0.47 4.33
CA LEU A 37 5.15 0.48 4.56
C LEU A 37 5.38 1.34 3.32
N ASN A 38 5.34 0.71 2.17
CA ASN A 38 5.41 1.40 0.89
C ASN A 38 4.72 0.57 -0.19
N VAL A 39 4.39 1.24 -1.27
CA VAL A 39 3.70 0.63 -2.40
C VAL A 39 4.31 1.12 -3.70
N SER A 40 4.33 0.25 -4.70
CA SER A 40 4.76 0.56 -6.06
C SER A 40 3.83 -0.12 -7.06
N LYS A 41 4.04 0.18 -8.34
CA LYS A 41 3.31 -0.46 -9.43
C LYS A 41 3.51 -1.98 -9.47
N GLY A 42 4.67 -2.47 -9.04
CA GLY A 42 5.01 -3.89 -9.10
C GLY A 42 4.67 -4.68 -7.85
N GLY A 43 4.50 -4.02 -6.71
CA GLY A 43 4.28 -4.70 -5.44
C GLY A 43 4.20 -3.76 -4.26
N LEU A 44 4.30 -4.32 -3.07
CA LEU A 44 4.30 -3.54 -1.85
C LEU A 44 5.18 -4.17 -0.76
N LEU A 45 5.48 -3.39 0.24
CA LEU A 45 6.20 -3.80 1.44
C LEU A 45 5.28 -3.65 2.64
N PHE A 46 5.22 -4.65 3.49
CA PHE A 46 4.43 -4.60 4.71
C PHE A 46 5.16 -5.21 5.91
N LEU A 47 4.69 -4.87 7.11
CA LEU A 47 5.21 -5.43 8.35
C LEU A 47 4.49 -6.72 8.71
N SER A 48 5.23 -7.68 9.29
CA SER A 48 4.64 -8.92 9.79
C SER A 48 5.35 -9.41 11.05
N LYS A 49 4.61 -10.05 11.93
CA LYS A 49 5.15 -10.80 13.05
C LYS A 49 5.77 -12.13 12.60
N TYR A 50 5.43 -12.58 11.41
CA TYR A 50 5.82 -13.89 10.90
C TYR A 50 6.90 -13.75 9.86
N SER A 51 7.87 -14.68 9.90
CA SER A 51 8.86 -14.81 8.85
C SER A 51 8.29 -15.73 7.76
N LEU A 52 8.07 -15.15 6.58
CA LEU A 52 7.67 -15.89 5.40
C LEU A 52 8.91 -16.24 4.57
N LYS A 53 8.78 -17.20 3.66
CA LYS A 53 9.87 -17.59 2.77
C LYS A 53 9.70 -16.97 1.40
N ARG A 54 10.83 -16.59 0.79
CA ARG A 54 10.85 -16.12 -0.59
C ARG A 54 10.22 -17.14 -1.52
N GLY A 55 9.38 -16.66 -2.42
CA GLY A 55 8.68 -17.49 -3.40
C GLY A 55 7.30 -17.97 -2.94
N GLU A 56 6.97 -17.83 -1.67
CA GLU A 56 5.67 -18.23 -1.18
C GLU A 56 4.56 -17.32 -1.71
N ALA A 57 3.42 -17.94 -2.03
CA ALA A 57 2.24 -17.22 -2.45
C ALA A 57 1.41 -16.83 -1.22
N ILE A 58 0.93 -15.61 -1.23
CA ILE A 58 0.03 -15.10 -0.19
C ILE A 58 -1.14 -14.36 -0.82
N ILE A 59 -2.20 -14.20 -0.05
CA ILE A 59 -3.35 -13.40 -0.44
C ILE A 59 -3.35 -12.14 0.40
N LEU A 60 -3.34 -10.99 -0.26
CA LEU A 60 -3.52 -9.70 0.40
C LEU A 60 -4.99 -9.33 0.36
N LYS A 61 -5.50 -8.88 1.48
CA LYS A 61 -6.87 -8.37 1.59
C LYS A 61 -6.81 -6.91 2.01
N MET A 62 -7.34 -6.05 1.17
CA MET A 62 -7.29 -4.61 1.38
C MET A 62 -8.72 -4.07 1.50
N PRO A 63 -9.03 -3.42 2.64
CA PRO A 63 -10.37 -2.86 2.82
C PRO A 63 -10.58 -1.63 1.94
N MET A 64 -11.74 -1.53 1.32
CA MET A 64 -12.15 -0.35 0.58
C MET A 64 -13.64 -0.13 0.81
N GLN A 65 -13.98 0.89 1.57
CA GLN A 65 -15.36 1.15 1.99
C GLN A 65 -15.96 -0.10 2.68
N ASN A 66 -17.03 -0.65 2.14
CA ASN A 66 -17.67 -1.84 2.69
C ASN A 66 -17.23 -3.15 2.01
N LYS A 67 -16.17 -3.09 1.19
CA LYS A 67 -15.67 -4.24 0.44
C LYS A 67 -14.25 -4.58 0.82
N MET A 68 -13.91 -5.84 0.63
CA MET A 68 -12.56 -6.35 0.82
C MET A 68 -12.03 -6.81 -0.53
N PHE A 69 -10.97 -6.17 -1.01
CA PHE A 69 -10.28 -6.56 -2.23
C PHE A 69 -9.23 -7.61 -1.94
N ARG A 70 -9.19 -8.62 -2.78
CA ARG A 70 -8.20 -9.69 -2.71
C ARG A 70 -7.19 -9.53 -3.84
N VAL A 71 -5.92 -9.61 -3.48
CA VAL A 71 -4.81 -9.53 -4.42
C VAL A 71 -3.86 -10.68 -4.14
N ASN A 72 -3.56 -11.48 -5.14
CA ASN A 72 -2.55 -12.52 -5.02
C ASN A 72 -1.15 -11.92 -5.18
N ALA A 73 -0.24 -12.32 -4.31
CA ALA A 73 1.12 -11.82 -4.34
C ALA A 73 2.12 -12.93 -4.00
N ARG A 74 3.35 -12.71 -4.43
CA ARG A 74 4.47 -13.60 -4.15
C ARG A 74 5.48 -12.89 -3.25
N VAL A 75 5.93 -13.56 -2.22
CA VAL A 75 6.99 -13.06 -1.35
C VAL A 75 8.30 -13.00 -2.13
N MET A 76 8.90 -11.82 -2.20
CA MET A 76 10.16 -11.59 -2.93
C MET A 76 11.35 -11.45 -2.00
N HIS A 77 11.15 -10.83 -0.84
CA HIS A 77 12.20 -10.75 0.17
C HIS A 77 11.60 -10.60 1.57
N VAL A 78 12.37 -11.01 2.55
CA VAL A 78 12.02 -10.93 3.96
C VAL A 78 13.27 -10.48 4.72
N THR A 79 13.16 -9.38 5.46
CA THR A 79 14.24 -8.85 6.30
C THR A 79 13.69 -8.46 7.65
N LYS A 80 14.53 -8.46 8.68
CA LYS A 80 14.12 -7.93 9.98
C LYS A 80 13.93 -6.42 9.89
N ASP A 81 12.87 -5.92 10.52
CA ASP A 81 12.64 -4.49 10.58
C ASP A 81 13.74 -3.79 11.38
N THR A 82 14.22 -2.66 10.89
CA THR A 82 15.31 -1.91 11.52
C THR A 82 14.87 -1.22 12.81
N GLU A 83 13.63 -0.77 12.88
CA GLU A 83 13.09 -0.08 14.07
C GLU A 83 12.57 -1.05 15.13
N ASN A 84 12.03 -2.19 14.70
CA ASN A 84 11.50 -3.21 15.59
C ASN A 84 11.97 -4.60 15.18
N PRO A 85 13.04 -5.15 15.81
CA PRO A 85 13.60 -6.45 15.44
C PRO A 85 12.66 -7.64 15.64
N LYS A 86 11.53 -7.46 16.31
CA LYS A 86 10.51 -8.50 16.47
C LYS A 86 9.60 -8.62 15.25
N LEU A 87 9.68 -7.67 14.34
CA LEU A 87 8.89 -7.64 13.12
C LEU A 87 9.77 -7.89 11.90
N TYR A 88 9.12 -8.29 10.82
CA TYR A 88 9.76 -8.51 9.52
C TYR A 88 9.18 -7.56 8.49
N ASP A 89 10.04 -7.03 7.64
CA ASP A 89 9.67 -6.30 6.43
C ASP A 89 9.52 -7.32 5.31
N ILE A 90 8.31 -7.46 4.79
CA ILE A 90 8.01 -8.43 3.74
C ILE A 90 7.70 -7.68 2.46
N GLY A 91 8.54 -7.88 1.45
CA GLY A 91 8.33 -7.34 0.12
C GLY A 91 7.67 -8.38 -0.77
N VAL A 92 6.57 -8.00 -1.41
CA VAL A 92 5.81 -8.87 -2.30
C VAL A 92 5.66 -8.25 -3.67
N ALA A 93 5.56 -9.11 -4.68
CA ALA A 93 5.24 -8.71 -6.05
C ALA A 93 3.84 -9.18 -6.42
N PHE A 94 3.13 -8.37 -7.18
CA PHE A 94 1.83 -8.76 -7.71
C PHE A 94 1.98 -9.70 -8.90
N TYR A 95 1.07 -10.67 -9.02
CA TYR A 95 1.09 -11.62 -10.13
C TYR A 95 0.62 -11.01 -11.45
N ARG A 96 -0.24 -9.99 -11.38
CA ARG A 96 -0.88 -9.42 -12.57
C ARG A 96 -0.82 -7.90 -12.55
N TYR A 97 -0.69 -7.30 -13.73
CA TYR A 97 -0.82 -5.85 -13.86
C TYR A 97 -2.20 -5.34 -13.43
N SER A 98 -3.25 -6.12 -13.64
CA SER A 98 -4.58 -5.76 -13.17
C SER A 98 -4.67 -5.62 -11.66
N ASP A 99 -3.87 -6.38 -10.92
CA ASP A 99 -3.80 -6.26 -9.46
C ASP A 99 -3.12 -4.96 -9.04
N ALA A 100 -2.10 -4.52 -9.78
CA ALA A 100 -1.47 -3.22 -9.56
C ALA A 100 -2.46 -2.08 -9.75
N PHE A 101 -3.33 -2.15 -10.74
CA PHE A 101 -4.40 -1.17 -10.96
C PHE A 101 -5.38 -1.15 -9.79
N LYS A 102 -5.79 -2.32 -9.31
CA LYS A 102 -6.69 -2.43 -8.14
C LYS A 102 -6.09 -1.78 -6.91
N VAL A 103 -4.84 -2.08 -6.63
CA VAL A 103 -4.13 -1.51 -5.47
C VAL A 103 -4.01 0.00 -5.61
N LYS A 104 -3.65 0.50 -6.78
CA LYS A 104 -3.59 1.93 -7.03
C LYS A 104 -4.93 2.62 -6.80
N LEU A 105 -6.01 2.02 -7.28
CA LEU A 105 -7.35 2.57 -7.08
C LEU A 105 -7.72 2.61 -5.60
N ILE A 106 -7.43 1.55 -4.87
CA ILE A 106 -7.68 1.48 -3.43
C ILE A 106 -6.93 2.58 -2.69
N GLU A 107 -5.66 2.79 -3.02
CA GLU A 107 -4.86 3.84 -2.41
C GLU A 107 -5.38 5.23 -2.73
N GLN A 108 -5.77 5.46 -3.97
CA GLN A 108 -6.35 6.73 -4.39
C GLN A 108 -7.61 7.05 -3.58
N LEU A 109 -8.50 6.07 -3.42
CA LEU A 109 -9.71 6.23 -2.62
C LEU A 109 -9.41 6.48 -1.14
N TYR A 110 -8.40 5.83 -0.60
CA TYR A 110 -7.93 6.07 0.76
C TYR A 110 -7.42 7.51 0.94
N LEU A 111 -6.61 7.99 0.01
CA LEU A 111 -6.08 9.34 0.05
C LEU A 111 -7.20 10.39 -0.08
N ILE A 112 -8.19 10.12 -0.90
CA ILE A 112 -9.37 10.99 -1.03
C ILE A 112 -10.15 11.05 0.28
N ASP A 113 -10.34 9.91 0.94
CA ASP A 113 -11.05 9.86 2.22
C ASP A 113 -10.28 10.62 3.31
N GLU A 114 -8.97 10.49 3.38
CA GLU A 114 -8.13 11.28 4.29
C GLU A 114 -8.25 12.77 3.99
N TYR A 115 -8.20 13.14 2.72
CA TYR A 115 -8.41 14.52 2.29
C TYR A 115 -9.78 15.04 2.73
N ARG A 116 -10.82 14.23 2.58
CA ARG A 116 -12.18 14.57 3.02
C ARG A 116 -12.23 14.89 4.50
N ILE A 117 -11.61 14.06 5.32
CA ILE A 117 -11.58 14.25 6.77
C ILE A 117 -10.88 15.57 7.13
N LEU A 118 -9.68 15.78 6.59
CA LEU A 118 -8.91 16.99 6.86
C LEU A 118 -9.63 18.24 6.37
N ARG A 119 -10.20 18.20 5.19
CA ARG A 119 -10.93 19.33 4.60
C ARG A 119 -12.19 19.65 5.39
N SER A 120 -12.90 18.63 5.85
CA SER A 120 -14.07 18.80 6.72
C SER A 120 -13.71 19.52 8.01
N LEU A 121 -12.58 19.16 8.63
CA LEU A 121 -12.08 19.81 9.83
C LEU A 121 -11.73 21.28 9.56
N GLN A 122 -11.08 21.57 8.44
CA GLN A 122 -10.72 22.95 8.08
C GLN A 122 -11.95 23.84 7.85
N LEU A 123 -12.99 23.29 7.24
CA LEU A 123 -14.21 24.02 6.93
C LEU A 123 -15.19 24.12 8.11
N GLY A 124 -15.00 23.30 9.14
CA GLY A 124 -15.93 23.22 10.26
C GLY A 124 -17.25 22.55 9.91
N GLN A 125 -17.31 21.85 8.78
CA GLN A 125 -18.48 21.09 8.35
C GLN A 125 -18.06 19.90 7.52
N GLU A 126 -18.84 18.85 7.57
CA GLU A 126 -18.57 17.62 6.83
C GLU A 126 -18.83 17.81 5.34
N ILE A 127 -17.86 17.42 4.50
CA ILE A 127 -18.04 17.39 3.05
C ILE A 127 -18.26 15.94 2.58
N SER A 128 -18.97 15.81 1.47
CA SER A 128 -19.25 14.50 0.89
C SER A 128 -18.00 13.90 0.25
N MET A 129 -18.01 12.60 0.09
CA MET A 129 -16.95 11.88 -0.64
C MET A 129 -16.87 12.35 -2.10
N GLU A 130 -17.99 12.65 -2.71
CA GLU A 130 -18.07 13.16 -4.06
C GLU A 130 -17.37 14.51 -4.19
N LYS A 131 -17.66 15.46 -3.30
CA LYS A 131 -17.02 16.76 -3.29
C LYS A 131 -15.52 16.66 -3.00
N ALA A 132 -15.13 15.82 -2.06
CA ALA A 132 -13.74 15.58 -1.76
C ALA A 132 -13.00 15.01 -2.97
N SER A 133 -13.63 14.09 -3.70
CA SER A 133 -13.06 13.50 -4.91
C SER A 133 -12.82 14.55 -6.00
N GLU A 134 -13.80 15.44 -6.22
CA GLU A 134 -13.66 16.53 -7.21
C GLU A 134 -12.49 17.45 -6.86
N GLU A 135 -12.39 17.87 -5.60
CA GLU A 135 -11.30 18.75 -5.16
C GLU A 135 -9.95 18.04 -5.24
N TRP A 136 -9.88 16.78 -4.80
CA TRP A 136 -8.66 16.00 -4.80
C TRP A 136 -8.13 15.78 -6.21
N ILE A 137 -9.01 15.44 -7.14
CA ILE A 137 -8.65 15.21 -8.54
C ILE A 137 -8.06 16.49 -9.15
N LYS A 138 -8.66 17.64 -8.91
CA LYS A 138 -8.14 18.91 -9.42
C LYS A 138 -6.75 19.25 -8.88
N ARG A 139 -6.51 18.99 -7.60
CA ARG A 139 -5.27 19.38 -6.92
C ARG A 139 -4.14 18.38 -7.09
N TYR A 140 -4.44 17.09 -7.06
CA TYR A 140 -3.42 16.06 -6.86
C TYR A 140 -3.35 14.97 -7.90
N SER A 141 -4.32 14.84 -8.81
CA SER A 141 -4.36 13.71 -9.73
C SER A 141 -3.13 13.60 -10.62
N ARG A 142 -2.62 14.71 -11.13
CA ARG A 142 -1.40 14.72 -11.95
C ARG A 142 -0.19 14.27 -11.17
N ARG A 143 -0.06 14.76 -9.93
CA ARG A 143 1.04 14.39 -9.05
C ARG A 143 0.97 12.91 -8.69
N PHE A 144 -0.22 12.42 -8.36
CA PHE A 144 -0.45 11.02 -8.06
C PHE A 144 -0.07 10.13 -9.25
N ALA A 145 -0.53 10.47 -10.44
CA ALA A 145 -0.19 9.72 -11.66
C ALA A 145 1.32 9.66 -11.90
N ARG A 146 2.04 10.79 -11.73
CA ARG A 146 3.49 10.83 -11.90
C ARG A 146 4.24 10.00 -10.87
N LEU A 147 3.74 9.97 -9.62
CA LEU A 147 4.40 9.26 -8.53
C LEU A 147 4.18 7.74 -8.61
N TYR A 148 3.06 7.29 -9.11
CA TYR A 148 2.65 5.89 -9.06
C TYR A 148 2.68 5.17 -10.40
N TRP A 149 2.85 5.90 -11.49
CA TRP A 149 2.91 5.37 -12.85
C TRP A 149 4.10 6.00 -13.61
#